data_b74db968c5d448bfe54c1a8f6aebe604
#
_entry.id   b74db968c5d448bfe54c1a8f6aebe604
#
_cell.length_a   1.000
_cell.length_b   1.000
_cell.length_c   1.000
_cell.angle_alpha   90.00
_cell.angle_beta   90.00
_cell.angle_gamma   90.00
#
_symmetry.space_group_name_H-M   'P 1'
#
loop_
_entity.id
_entity.type
_entity.pdbx_description
1 polymer ?
#
loop_
_entity_poly.entity_id
_entity_poly.type
_entity_poly.pdbx_seq_one_letter_code
_entity_poly.pdbx_strand_id
1 'polypeptide(L)'
;MKIVRYISICLLFTFIGSLLPTKAQDNPYKIDHSLYLLYEEATKHRNNATGLEIADTIYTKAIRINDKKAQCLALTIPVIYYFNNGKTELLEKAISRLQEISRKNNYLQYYYFGSIYKVNYLMNTGNTLRALQEAELTKEQAFADDYPYGISTCLRMMGNIYFARRENRTALDYYQQSLVYTQEKLPEQDISYIYWNISMLQQNLKQYEAAYENAEKGIKCAKTSTNKYACMLRKCTLLYALDREEEFKSYYQECLKATEKHGETRRNELNKLKIYNYILNQQYDKAHALADSTSILHERIAFQANIYAKEQKYKDAYQALQKLQSLQDSLNQLIQTADLSELNVRIGNEQLKRKAQALQLENTQLNLQKTTLELQQTKSQVEIEKMNAENNELLLKNRNLELAQFKAETERTQSLMVAKQAESERQLMILKFILIFFCFFAIALTLYLYLRRKSIRQLQEKNEELTSARDRAEQADNM
;
A
#
# COMPACT_ATOMS: atom_id res chain seq x y z
N MET A 1 8.58 -7.10 -13.18
CA MET A 1 9.32 -5.97 -12.56
C MET A 1 8.73 -4.58 -12.80
N LYS A 2 8.12 -4.26 -13.95
CA LYS A 2 7.50 -2.92 -14.18
C LYS A 2 6.13 -2.73 -13.50
N ILE A 3 5.38 -3.79 -13.23
CA ILE A 3 4.01 -3.73 -12.68
C ILE A 3 3.98 -3.36 -11.19
N VAL A 4 4.96 -3.81 -10.40
CA VAL A 4 5.06 -3.48 -8.97
C VAL A 4 5.42 -2.01 -8.73
N ARG A 5 6.14 -1.37 -9.69
CA ARG A 5 6.49 0.06 -9.61
C ARG A 5 5.28 1.02 -9.60
N TYR A 6 4.15 0.64 -10.22
CA TYR A 6 3.00 1.53 -10.36
C TYR A 6 2.08 1.56 -9.12
N ILE A 7 2.07 0.52 -8.29
CA ILE A 7 1.26 0.48 -7.06
C ILE A 7 1.86 1.41 -5.98
N SER A 8 3.18 1.55 -5.95
CA SER A 8 3.90 2.36 -4.95
C SER A 8 3.91 3.86 -5.24
N ILE A 9 3.79 4.29 -6.50
CA ILE A 9 3.92 5.71 -6.87
C ILE A 9 2.75 6.56 -6.38
N CYS A 10 1.53 6.01 -6.34
CA CYS A 10 0.36 6.76 -5.86
C CYS A 10 0.35 7.00 -4.34
N LEU A 11 1.03 6.18 -3.54
CA LEU A 11 1.10 6.31 -2.08
C LEU A 11 2.23 7.25 -1.61
N LEU A 12 3.25 7.48 -2.44
CA LEU A 12 4.46 8.23 -2.07
C LEU A 12 4.32 9.75 -2.09
N PHE A 13 3.38 10.30 -2.86
CA PHE A 13 3.25 11.76 -3.02
C PHE A 13 2.65 12.50 -1.83
N THR A 14 1.98 11.82 -0.90
CA THR A 14 1.37 12.48 0.26
C THR A 14 2.34 12.78 1.40
N PHE A 15 3.56 12.24 1.36
CA PHE A 15 4.48 12.30 2.50
C PHE A 15 5.46 13.49 2.48
N ILE A 16 5.73 14.08 1.33
CA ILE A 16 6.74 15.15 1.19
C ILE A 16 6.14 16.53 1.51
N GLY A 17 4.81 16.68 1.41
CA GLY A 17 4.15 17.97 1.61
C GLY A 17 4.05 18.44 3.06
N SER A 18 4.17 17.56 4.05
CA SER A 18 4.00 17.93 5.46
C SER A 18 5.29 18.39 6.18
N LEU A 19 6.44 18.26 5.51
CA LEU A 19 7.72 18.74 6.04
C LEU A 19 8.16 20.11 5.50
N LEU A 20 7.42 20.65 4.51
CA LEU A 20 7.74 21.96 3.95
C LEU A 20 6.79 23.00 4.53
N PRO A 21 7.26 23.99 5.27
CA PRO A 21 6.45 25.13 5.71
C PRO A 21 6.05 25.98 4.51
N THR A 22 4.76 26.32 4.41
CA THR A 22 4.15 27.09 3.33
C THR A 22 4.25 28.61 3.50
N LYS A 23 5.26 29.14 4.18
CA LYS A 23 5.53 30.59 4.24
C LYS A 23 7.02 30.86 4.18
N ALA A 24 7.41 31.54 3.09
CA ALA A 24 8.74 32.11 2.91
C ALA A 24 8.93 33.29 3.88
N GLN A 25 9.57 33.07 5.04
CA GLN A 25 10.29 34.13 5.77
C GLN A 25 11.12 33.63 6.96
N ASP A 26 10.85 32.43 7.51
CA ASP A 26 11.67 31.88 8.60
C ASP A 26 12.39 30.62 8.16
N ASN A 27 13.68 30.53 8.47
CA ASN A 27 14.49 29.32 8.31
C ASN A 27 13.98 28.22 9.27
N PRO A 28 13.08 27.32 8.84
CA PRO A 28 12.40 26.37 9.72
C PRO A 28 13.36 25.32 10.28
N TYR A 29 14.51 25.17 9.65
CA TYR A 29 15.53 24.22 10.06
C TYR A 29 16.46 24.77 11.13
N LYS A 30 16.47 26.09 11.37
CA LYS A 30 17.35 26.76 12.37
C LYS A 30 18.82 26.38 12.16
N ILE A 31 19.29 26.48 10.92
CA ILE A 31 20.68 26.31 10.48
C ILE A 31 21.23 27.66 9.98
N ASP A 32 22.49 27.72 9.61
CA ASP A 32 23.04 28.91 8.96
C ASP A 32 22.20 29.35 7.77
N HIS A 33 21.90 30.65 7.64
CA HIS A 33 20.99 31.15 6.61
C HIS A 33 21.52 30.93 5.19
N SER A 34 22.83 31.03 4.99
CA SER A 34 23.43 30.77 3.68
C SER A 34 23.32 29.30 3.26
N LEU A 35 23.42 28.39 4.23
CA LEU A 35 23.21 26.95 4.02
C LEU A 35 21.73 26.65 3.77
N TYR A 36 20.83 27.36 4.43
CA TYR A 36 19.39 27.23 4.18
C TYR A 36 19.02 27.59 2.73
N LEU A 37 19.52 28.71 2.21
CA LEU A 37 19.28 29.11 0.81
C LEU A 37 19.81 28.07 -0.19
N LEU A 38 21.01 27.53 0.07
CA LEU A 38 21.56 26.45 -0.74
C LEU A 38 20.69 25.17 -0.65
N TYR A 39 20.15 24.85 0.55
CA TYR A 39 19.28 23.69 0.71
C TYR A 39 17.95 23.85 -0.06
N GLU A 40 17.36 25.02 -0.03
CA GLU A 40 16.18 25.35 -0.84
C GLU A 40 16.46 25.13 -2.34
N GLU A 41 17.64 25.54 -2.82
CA GLU A 41 18.05 25.29 -4.20
C GLU A 41 18.29 23.81 -4.47
N ALA A 42 18.99 23.11 -3.58
CA ALA A 42 19.20 21.66 -3.69
C ALA A 42 17.88 20.89 -3.76
N THR A 43 16.85 21.32 -3.01
CA THR A 43 15.53 20.68 -3.02
C THR A 43 14.79 20.81 -4.34
N LYS A 44 14.96 21.93 -5.05
CA LYS A 44 14.41 22.12 -6.41
C LYS A 44 15.05 21.13 -7.39
N HIS A 45 16.33 20.83 -7.21
CA HIS A 45 17.12 19.94 -8.06
C HIS A 45 17.32 18.50 -7.48
N ARG A 46 16.57 18.12 -6.45
CA ARG A 46 16.73 16.85 -5.71
C ARG A 46 16.62 15.58 -6.55
N ASN A 47 16.10 15.68 -7.78
CA ASN A 47 15.92 14.53 -8.67
C ASN A 47 17.02 14.44 -9.77
N ASN A 48 17.98 15.33 -9.79
CA ASN A 48 19.08 15.37 -10.76
C ASN A 48 20.46 15.53 -10.08
N ALA A 49 21.53 15.41 -10.84
CA ALA A 49 22.90 15.47 -10.34
C ALA A 49 23.26 16.82 -9.70
N THR A 50 22.69 17.90 -10.20
CA THR A 50 22.91 19.26 -9.64
C THR A 50 22.51 19.34 -8.17
N GLY A 51 21.43 18.67 -7.77
CA GLY A 51 21.02 18.58 -6.37
C GLY A 51 22.08 17.90 -5.49
N LEU A 52 22.75 16.86 -5.99
CA LEU A 52 23.84 16.19 -5.26
C LEU A 52 25.05 17.11 -5.09
N GLU A 53 25.44 17.85 -6.12
CA GLU A 53 26.59 18.78 -6.09
C GLU A 53 26.36 19.90 -5.08
N ILE A 54 25.14 20.46 -5.07
CA ILE A 54 24.76 21.50 -4.10
C ILE A 54 24.75 20.89 -2.68
N ALA A 55 24.19 19.69 -2.50
CA ALA A 55 24.17 19.00 -1.20
C ALA A 55 25.59 18.74 -0.66
N ASP A 56 26.53 18.33 -1.51
CA ASP A 56 27.92 18.16 -1.12
C ASP A 56 28.58 19.48 -0.71
N THR A 57 28.27 20.56 -1.43
CA THR A 57 28.69 21.92 -1.08
C THR A 57 28.17 22.34 0.30
N ILE A 58 26.86 22.10 0.58
CA ILE A 58 26.26 22.37 1.89
C ILE A 58 26.97 21.56 2.97
N TYR A 59 27.15 20.25 2.73
CA TYR A 59 27.78 19.34 3.68
C TYR A 59 29.20 19.79 4.02
N THR A 60 30.00 20.13 3.02
CA THR A 60 31.37 20.61 3.21
C THR A 60 31.46 21.93 3.97
N LYS A 61 30.59 22.89 3.65
CA LYS A 61 30.51 24.17 4.38
C LYS A 61 30.04 23.94 5.82
N ALA A 62 29.03 23.07 6.03
CA ALA A 62 28.51 22.74 7.36
C ALA A 62 29.56 22.05 8.26
N ILE A 63 30.49 21.28 7.68
CA ILE A 63 31.63 20.74 8.42
C ILE A 63 32.54 21.88 8.92
N ARG A 64 32.86 22.84 8.05
CA ARG A 64 33.78 23.96 8.39
C ARG A 64 33.26 24.82 9.53
N ILE A 65 31.93 25.06 9.59
CA ILE A 65 31.31 25.86 10.65
C ILE A 65 30.77 24.99 11.81
N ASN A 66 31.04 23.68 11.77
CA ASN A 66 30.58 22.68 12.75
C ASN A 66 29.04 22.62 12.94
N ASP A 67 28.25 22.96 11.91
CA ASP A 67 26.80 22.82 11.93
C ASP A 67 26.39 21.39 11.63
N LYS A 68 26.23 20.56 12.67
CA LYS A 68 25.86 19.15 12.56
C LYS A 68 24.44 18.95 12.00
N LYS A 69 23.54 19.91 12.28
CA LYS A 69 22.16 19.85 11.79
C LYS A 69 22.10 20.09 10.27
N ALA A 70 22.87 21.08 9.78
CA ALA A 70 23.01 21.32 8.35
C ALA A 70 23.67 20.15 7.63
N GLN A 71 24.64 19.44 8.27
CA GLN A 71 25.22 18.21 7.73
C GLN A 71 24.15 17.14 7.54
N CYS A 72 23.29 16.90 8.53
CA CYS A 72 22.19 15.95 8.42
C CYS A 72 21.20 16.36 7.32
N LEU A 73 20.85 17.64 7.27
CA LEU A 73 19.92 18.16 6.29
C LEU A 73 20.45 17.97 4.85
N ALA A 74 21.72 18.29 4.60
CA ALA A 74 22.36 18.08 3.31
C ALA A 74 22.30 16.61 2.86
N LEU A 75 22.51 15.66 3.79
CA LEU A 75 22.48 14.23 3.50
C LEU A 75 21.08 13.68 3.15
N THR A 76 20.00 14.44 3.38
CA THR A 76 18.66 14.04 2.93
C THR A 76 18.55 14.06 1.41
N ILE A 77 19.24 14.94 0.71
CA ILE A 77 19.20 15.07 -0.75
C ILE A 77 19.72 13.82 -1.47
N PRO A 78 20.94 13.29 -1.17
CA PRO A 78 21.39 12.03 -1.77
C PRO A 78 20.47 10.85 -1.46
N VAL A 79 19.87 10.78 -0.28
CA VAL A 79 18.87 9.73 0.04
C VAL A 79 17.68 9.81 -0.92
N ILE A 80 17.10 11.01 -1.11
CA ILE A 80 15.99 11.22 -2.04
C ILE A 80 16.41 10.89 -3.47
N TYR A 81 17.55 11.41 -3.91
CA TYR A 81 18.05 11.22 -5.27
C TYR A 81 18.26 9.76 -5.61
N TYR A 82 18.99 9.01 -4.77
CA TYR A 82 19.29 7.60 -5.03
C TYR A 82 18.04 6.74 -4.93
N PHE A 83 17.12 7.06 -4.04
CA PHE A 83 15.81 6.41 -3.97
C PHE A 83 15.02 6.58 -5.27
N ASN A 84 14.87 7.82 -5.76
CA ASN A 84 14.08 8.11 -6.96
C ASN A 84 14.69 7.52 -8.23
N ASN A 85 16.03 7.40 -8.27
CA ASN A 85 16.77 6.86 -9.41
C ASN A 85 17.07 5.34 -9.29
N GLY A 86 16.60 4.66 -8.25
CA GLY A 86 16.77 3.21 -8.05
C GLY A 86 18.23 2.77 -7.86
N LYS A 87 19.08 3.63 -7.29
CA LYS A 87 20.50 3.37 -7.05
C LYS A 87 20.71 2.71 -5.68
N THR A 88 20.44 1.40 -5.60
CA THR A 88 20.37 0.62 -4.36
C THR A 88 21.56 0.79 -3.43
N GLU A 89 22.76 0.45 -3.88
CA GLU A 89 23.98 0.48 -3.04
C GLU A 89 24.31 1.89 -2.54
N LEU A 90 24.10 2.90 -3.39
CA LEU A 90 24.35 4.29 -3.05
C LEU A 90 23.28 4.81 -2.07
N LEU A 91 22.03 4.35 -2.20
CA LEU A 91 20.97 4.65 -1.27
C LEU A 91 21.26 4.11 0.13
N GLU A 92 21.66 2.84 0.24
CA GLU A 92 22.01 2.21 1.52
C GLU A 92 23.19 2.93 2.20
N LYS A 93 24.22 3.29 1.44
CA LYS A 93 25.36 4.08 1.96
C LYS A 93 24.92 5.48 2.43
N ALA A 94 24.07 6.15 1.66
CA ALA A 94 23.56 7.48 2.02
C ALA A 94 22.70 7.43 3.29
N ILE A 95 21.81 6.43 3.41
CA ILE A 95 20.99 6.22 4.61
C ILE A 95 21.88 5.95 5.82
N SER A 96 22.83 5.02 5.72
CA SER A 96 23.73 4.67 6.82
C SER A 96 24.53 5.88 7.32
N ARG A 97 25.07 6.68 6.39
CA ARG A 97 25.80 7.92 6.74
C ARG A 97 24.91 8.95 7.42
N LEU A 98 23.67 9.15 6.94
CA LEU A 98 22.71 10.04 7.54
C LEU A 98 22.33 9.58 8.95
N GLN A 99 22.04 8.29 9.14
CA GLN A 99 21.69 7.70 10.42
C GLN A 99 22.83 7.80 11.44
N GLU A 100 24.07 7.52 11.05
CA GLU A 100 25.23 7.63 11.91
C GLU A 100 25.37 9.06 12.48
N ILE A 101 25.39 10.06 11.59
CA ILE A 101 25.61 11.46 11.98
C ILE A 101 24.42 11.99 12.81
N SER A 102 23.19 11.67 12.39
CA SER A 102 21.99 12.14 13.07
C SER A 102 21.85 11.51 14.46
N ARG A 103 22.15 10.21 14.60
CA ARG A 103 22.11 9.51 15.89
C ARG A 103 23.14 10.06 16.87
N LYS A 104 24.37 10.22 16.40
CA LYS A 104 25.48 10.78 17.21
C LYS A 104 25.19 12.19 17.76
N ASN A 105 24.38 12.97 17.04
CA ASN A 105 24.08 14.36 17.40
C ASN A 105 22.63 14.56 17.90
N ASN A 106 21.91 13.50 18.16
CA ASN A 106 20.51 13.49 18.63
C ASN A 106 19.52 14.24 17.72
N TYR A 107 19.72 14.18 16.42
CA TYR A 107 18.79 14.72 15.42
C TYR A 107 17.86 13.62 14.93
N LEU A 108 16.96 13.13 15.79
CA LEU A 108 16.10 11.99 15.57
C LEU A 108 15.26 12.11 14.29
N GLN A 109 14.80 13.31 13.92
CA GLN A 109 14.02 13.51 12.69
C GLN A 109 14.76 13.04 11.42
N TYR A 110 16.07 13.22 11.34
CA TYR A 110 16.86 12.77 10.18
C TYR A 110 17.22 11.29 10.28
N TYR A 111 17.39 10.76 11.48
CA TYR A 111 17.56 9.33 11.69
C TYR A 111 16.34 8.57 11.16
N TYR A 112 15.13 8.94 11.60
CA TYR A 112 13.89 8.31 11.18
C TYR A 112 13.54 8.61 9.71
N PHE A 113 13.96 9.75 9.16
CA PHE A 113 13.89 10.01 7.74
C PHE A 113 14.62 8.92 6.92
N GLY A 114 15.84 8.57 7.30
CA GLY A 114 16.59 7.48 6.68
C GLY A 114 15.88 6.13 6.78
N SER A 115 15.36 5.79 7.97
CA SER A 115 14.60 4.56 8.19
C SER A 115 13.34 4.47 7.31
N ILE A 116 12.59 5.57 7.18
CA ILE A 116 11.41 5.67 6.30
C ILE A 116 11.79 5.36 4.84
N TYR A 117 12.87 5.97 4.34
CA TYR A 117 13.32 5.71 2.98
C TYR A 117 13.78 4.28 2.76
N LYS A 118 14.40 3.65 3.77
CA LYS A 118 14.78 2.23 3.74
C LYS A 118 13.55 1.33 3.61
N VAL A 119 12.53 1.54 4.43
CA VAL A 119 11.28 0.77 4.36
C VAL A 119 10.58 0.96 3.02
N ASN A 120 10.45 2.20 2.55
CA ASN A 120 9.84 2.51 1.26
C ASN A 120 10.60 1.86 0.09
N TYR A 121 11.93 1.83 0.15
CA TYR A 121 12.75 1.16 -0.83
C TYR A 121 12.47 -0.35 -0.87
N LEU A 122 12.42 -0.99 0.30
CA LEU A 122 12.09 -2.42 0.41
C LEU A 122 10.69 -2.71 -0.15
N MET A 123 9.70 -1.87 0.13
CA MET A 123 8.37 -1.97 -0.46
C MET A 123 8.40 -1.88 -1.99
N ASN A 124 9.11 -0.88 -2.53
CA ASN A 124 9.19 -0.64 -3.97
C ASN A 124 9.91 -1.75 -4.74
N THR A 125 10.78 -2.47 -4.08
CA THR A 125 11.51 -3.63 -4.63
C THR A 125 10.78 -4.96 -4.44
N GLY A 126 9.59 -4.95 -3.81
CA GLY A 126 8.77 -6.13 -3.56
C GLY A 126 9.18 -6.93 -2.31
N ASN A 127 10.15 -6.45 -1.54
CA ASN A 127 10.63 -7.10 -0.31
C ASN A 127 9.72 -6.72 0.88
N THR A 128 8.43 -7.07 0.81
CA THR A 128 7.42 -6.60 1.76
C THR A 128 7.59 -7.18 3.16
N LEU A 129 8.09 -8.40 3.30
CA LEU A 129 8.39 -8.99 4.63
C LEU A 129 9.55 -8.26 5.31
N ARG A 130 10.63 -7.96 4.56
CA ARG A 130 11.74 -7.16 5.10
C ARG A 130 11.32 -5.74 5.42
N ALA A 131 10.47 -5.14 4.59
CA ALA A 131 9.89 -3.83 4.86
C ALA A 131 9.11 -3.81 6.18
N LEU A 132 8.31 -4.86 6.44
CA LEU A 132 7.54 -5.01 7.68
C LEU A 132 8.47 -5.14 8.90
N GLN A 133 9.50 -5.99 8.81
CA GLN A 133 10.49 -6.15 9.87
C GLN A 133 11.24 -4.85 10.17
N GLU A 134 11.68 -4.14 9.14
CA GLU A 134 12.38 -2.87 9.30
C GLU A 134 11.46 -1.79 9.92
N ALA A 135 10.18 -1.77 9.54
CA ALA A 135 9.19 -0.88 10.12
C ALA A 135 8.94 -1.19 11.60
N GLU A 136 8.89 -2.48 11.97
CA GLU A 136 8.73 -2.93 13.36
C GLU A 136 9.94 -2.52 14.21
N LEU A 137 11.15 -2.84 13.76
CA LEU A 137 12.39 -2.45 14.43
C LEU A 137 12.50 -0.93 14.58
N THR A 138 12.11 -0.19 13.54
CA THR A 138 12.10 1.28 13.57
C THR A 138 11.08 1.81 14.58
N LYS A 139 9.91 1.16 14.69
CA LYS A 139 8.88 1.50 15.67
C LYS A 139 9.37 1.25 17.11
N GLU A 140 9.95 0.08 17.38
CA GLU A 140 10.53 -0.25 18.68
C GLU A 140 11.61 0.78 19.08
N GLN A 141 12.47 1.12 18.13
CA GLN A 141 13.49 2.15 18.36
C GLN A 141 12.87 3.52 18.63
N ALA A 142 11.78 3.89 17.93
CA ALA A 142 11.09 5.16 18.15
C ALA A 142 10.39 5.21 19.52
N PHE A 143 9.94 4.07 20.05
CA PHE A 143 9.45 3.96 21.43
C PHE A 143 10.59 4.13 22.43
N ALA A 144 11.74 3.50 22.20
CA ALA A 144 12.92 3.64 23.05
C ALA A 144 13.49 5.08 23.08
N ASP A 145 13.35 5.80 21.96
CA ASP A 145 13.80 7.19 21.82
C ASP A 145 12.76 8.21 22.31
N ASP A 146 11.60 7.77 22.79
CA ASP A 146 10.44 8.63 23.10
C ASP A 146 10.15 9.62 21.96
N TYR A 147 10.06 9.09 20.71
CA TYR A 147 9.87 9.90 19.50
C TYR A 147 8.49 9.66 18.88
N PRO A 148 7.43 10.36 19.33
CA PRO A 148 6.05 10.09 18.92
C PRO A 148 5.80 10.18 17.42
N TYR A 149 6.45 11.11 16.72
CA TYR A 149 6.33 11.23 15.26
C TYR A 149 6.85 9.98 14.53
N GLY A 150 7.96 9.41 15.02
CA GLY A 150 8.51 8.16 14.51
C GLY A 150 7.54 7.01 14.68
N ILE A 151 6.95 6.86 15.87
CA ILE A 151 5.97 5.80 16.19
C ILE A 151 4.75 5.90 15.28
N SER A 152 4.12 7.08 15.22
CA SER A 152 2.96 7.32 14.35
C SER A 152 3.26 7.01 12.88
N THR A 153 4.46 7.40 12.42
CA THR A 153 4.91 7.15 11.06
C THR A 153 5.09 5.66 10.78
N CYS A 154 5.71 4.91 11.69
CA CYS A 154 5.90 3.48 11.53
C CYS A 154 4.56 2.73 11.49
N LEU A 155 3.60 3.07 12.34
CA LEU A 155 2.25 2.49 12.29
C LEU A 155 1.60 2.70 10.91
N ARG A 156 1.71 3.90 10.34
CA ARG A 156 1.20 4.16 8.97
C ARG A 156 1.95 3.38 7.90
N MET A 157 3.26 3.24 8.04
CA MET A 157 4.06 2.46 7.10
C MET A 157 3.66 0.99 7.14
N MET A 158 3.41 0.43 8.31
CA MET A 158 2.88 -0.92 8.46
C MET A 158 1.50 -1.04 7.79
N GLY A 159 0.63 -0.06 7.98
CA GLY A 159 -0.64 0.02 7.25
C GLY A 159 -0.45 0.03 5.72
N ASN A 160 0.52 0.80 5.20
CA ASN A 160 0.86 0.82 3.78
C ASN A 160 1.37 -0.54 3.27
N ILE A 161 2.22 -1.21 4.06
CA ILE A 161 2.77 -2.52 3.69
C ILE A 161 1.64 -3.55 3.60
N TYR A 162 0.75 -3.63 4.60
CA TYR A 162 -0.38 -4.54 4.59
C TYR A 162 -1.38 -4.21 3.48
N PHE A 163 -1.59 -2.92 3.17
CA PHE A 163 -2.38 -2.52 2.01
C PHE A 163 -1.76 -3.02 0.68
N ALA A 164 -0.44 -2.86 0.51
CA ALA A 164 0.28 -3.38 -0.67
C ALA A 164 0.16 -4.91 -0.78
N ARG A 165 0.08 -5.61 0.35
CA ARG A 165 -0.15 -7.05 0.44
C ARG A 165 -1.63 -7.45 0.28
N ARG A 166 -2.53 -6.47 0.06
CA ARG A 166 -4.00 -6.64 -0.04
C ARG A 166 -4.68 -7.13 1.24
N GLU A 167 -4.03 -7.03 2.36
CA GLU A 167 -4.54 -7.32 3.69
C GLU A 167 -5.27 -6.09 4.26
N ASN A 168 -6.39 -5.71 3.62
CA ASN A 168 -7.08 -4.45 3.90
C ASN A 168 -7.56 -4.32 5.36
N ARG A 169 -7.94 -5.42 6.03
CA ARG A 169 -8.37 -5.38 7.45
C ARG A 169 -7.20 -5.02 8.36
N THR A 170 -6.08 -5.73 8.22
CA THR A 170 -4.86 -5.47 8.99
C THR A 170 -4.32 -4.06 8.71
N ALA A 171 -4.35 -3.63 7.45
CA ALA A 171 -3.98 -2.26 7.08
C ALA A 171 -4.87 -1.22 7.79
N LEU A 172 -6.19 -1.45 7.84
CA LEU A 172 -7.15 -0.59 8.52
C LEU A 172 -6.84 -0.49 10.03
N ASP A 173 -6.55 -1.61 10.67
CA ASP A 173 -6.21 -1.67 12.09
C ASP A 173 -4.96 -0.82 12.41
N TYR A 174 -3.90 -0.91 11.60
CA TYR A 174 -2.70 -0.09 11.78
C TYR A 174 -2.95 1.39 11.56
N TYR A 175 -3.77 1.76 10.59
CA TYR A 175 -4.14 3.16 10.39
C TYR A 175 -5.00 3.70 11.53
N GLN A 176 -5.90 2.89 12.10
CA GLN A 176 -6.68 3.26 13.28
C GLN A 176 -5.80 3.44 14.52
N GLN A 177 -4.85 2.53 14.75
CA GLN A 177 -3.84 2.69 15.81
C GLN A 177 -3.04 3.99 15.62
N SER A 178 -2.59 4.26 14.38
CA SER A 178 -1.88 5.50 14.08
C SER A 178 -2.74 6.73 14.34
N LEU A 179 -4.04 6.68 13.98
CA LEU A 179 -4.98 7.78 14.22
C LEU A 179 -5.09 8.10 15.70
N VAL A 180 -5.41 7.09 16.51
CA VAL A 180 -5.56 7.23 17.97
C VAL A 180 -4.26 7.77 18.58
N TYR A 181 -3.13 7.15 18.25
CA TYR A 181 -1.83 7.56 18.75
C TYR A 181 -1.47 9.01 18.37
N THR A 182 -1.75 9.39 17.11
CA THR A 182 -1.45 10.75 16.62
C THR A 182 -2.34 11.80 17.29
N GLN A 183 -3.63 11.49 17.48
CA GLN A 183 -4.54 12.39 18.19
C GLN A 183 -4.12 12.63 19.63
N GLU A 184 -3.62 11.60 20.30
CA GLU A 184 -3.20 11.69 21.70
C GLU A 184 -1.83 12.39 21.88
N LYS A 185 -0.82 12.00 21.07
CA LYS A 185 0.56 12.42 21.27
C LYS A 185 1.01 13.58 20.38
N LEU A 186 0.30 13.86 19.29
CA LEU A 186 0.65 14.84 18.26
C LEU A 186 -0.57 15.67 17.82
N PRO A 187 -1.26 16.36 18.75
CA PRO A 187 -2.55 17.04 18.46
C PRO A 187 -2.42 18.12 17.37
N GLU A 188 -1.21 18.68 17.19
CA GLU A 188 -0.94 19.66 16.14
C GLU A 188 -0.66 19.03 14.76
N GLN A 189 -0.58 17.71 14.65
CA GLN A 189 -0.36 17.05 13.37
C GLN A 189 -1.62 17.08 12.50
N ASP A 190 -1.44 17.28 11.18
CA ASP A 190 -2.53 17.09 10.24
C ASP A 190 -2.83 15.59 10.12
N ILE A 191 -4.01 15.18 10.55
CA ILE A 191 -4.46 13.78 10.54
C ILE A 191 -5.42 13.47 9.38
N SER A 192 -5.74 14.46 8.55
CA SER A 192 -6.69 14.30 7.45
C SER A 192 -6.29 13.20 6.46
N TYR A 193 -4.99 13.05 6.22
CA TYR A 193 -4.47 11.99 5.37
C TYR A 193 -4.63 10.58 5.99
N ILE A 194 -4.68 10.46 7.33
CA ILE A 194 -4.96 9.18 8.01
C ILE A 194 -6.44 8.82 7.76
N TYR A 195 -7.34 9.78 7.96
CA TYR A 195 -8.75 9.60 7.65
C TYR A 195 -8.99 9.25 6.18
N TRP A 196 -8.24 9.88 5.26
CA TRP A 196 -8.30 9.56 3.82
C TRP A 196 -7.93 8.10 3.56
N ASN A 197 -6.87 7.57 4.18
CA ASN A 197 -6.45 6.18 4.04
C ASN A 197 -7.45 5.21 4.68
N ILE A 198 -7.96 5.52 5.88
CA ILE A 198 -9.01 4.73 6.55
C ILE A 198 -10.25 4.64 5.64
N SER A 199 -10.71 5.77 5.11
CA SER A 199 -11.83 5.83 4.17
C SER A 199 -11.59 4.98 2.91
N MET A 200 -10.37 4.99 2.38
CA MET A 200 -9.99 4.17 1.23
C MET A 200 -10.07 2.67 1.55
N LEU A 201 -9.54 2.25 2.68
CA LEU A 201 -9.58 0.86 3.11
C LEU A 201 -10.99 0.37 3.40
N GLN A 202 -11.81 1.21 4.04
CA GLN A 202 -13.22 0.90 4.29
C GLN A 202 -14.01 0.76 2.98
N GLN A 203 -13.74 1.59 1.97
CA GLN A 203 -14.35 1.39 0.65
C GLN A 203 -13.94 0.05 0.03
N ASN A 204 -12.65 -0.33 0.14
CA ASN A 204 -12.19 -1.64 -0.34
C ASN A 204 -12.86 -2.81 0.40
N LEU A 205 -13.23 -2.60 1.67
CA LEU A 205 -13.99 -3.53 2.49
C LEU A 205 -15.50 -3.43 2.30
N LYS A 206 -15.97 -2.59 1.34
CA LYS A 206 -17.38 -2.31 1.05
C LYS A 206 -18.16 -1.67 2.21
N GLN A 207 -17.47 -1.04 3.13
CA GLN A 207 -18.04 -0.28 4.26
C GLN A 207 -18.25 1.18 3.85
N TYR A 208 -19.11 1.41 2.87
CA TYR A 208 -19.22 2.71 2.16
C TYR A 208 -19.64 3.87 3.06
N GLU A 209 -20.62 3.67 3.96
CA GLU A 209 -21.07 4.72 4.89
C GLU A 209 -19.97 5.12 5.87
N ALA A 210 -19.30 4.15 6.50
CA ALA A 210 -18.17 4.42 7.38
C ALA A 210 -17.02 5.12 6.64
N ALA A 211 -16.77 4.73 5.36
CA ALA A 211 -15.80 5.39 4.51
C ALA A 211 -16.17 6.86 4.25
N TYR A 212 -17.45 7.14 4.00
CA TYR A 212 -17.98 8.48 3.79
C TYR A 212 -17.79 9.36 5.02
N GLU A 213 -18.17 8.87 6.20
CA GLU A 213 -17.98 9.58 7.46
C GLU A 213 -16.50 9.93 7.73
N ASN A 214 -15.59 8.99 7.44
CA ASN A 214 -14.16 9.24 7.62
C ASN A 214 -13.61 10.23 6.58
N ALA A 215 -14.12 10.25 5.35
CA ALA A 215 -13.79 11.29 4.39
C ALA A 215 -14.24 12.68 4.88
N GLU A 216 -15.42 12.80 5.48
CA GLU A 216 -15.91 14.05 6.09
C GLU A 216 -15.06 14.49 7.29
N LYS A 217 -14.68 13.56 8.18
CA LYS A 217 -13.76 13.86 9.28
C LYS A 217 -12.42 14.37 8.74
N GLY A 218 -11.91 13.77 7.65
CA GLY A 218 -10.71 14.23 6.96
C GLY A 218 -10.83 15.64 6.42
N ILE A 219 -11.96 16.03 5.82
CA ILE A 219 -12.22 17.39 5.35
C ILE A 219 -12.21 18.40 6.51
N LYS A 220 -12.86 18.04 7.64
CA LYS A 220 -13.00 18.92 8.81
C LYS A 220 -11.66 19.18 9.52
N CYS A 221 -10.77 18.18 9.59
CA CYS A 221 -9.50 18.29 10.32
C CYS A 221 -8.30 18.65 9.42
N ALA A 222 -8.49 18.81 8.12
CA ALA A 222 -7.42 19.12 7.19
C ALA A 222 -6.81 20.49 7.47
N LYS A 223 -5.51 20.51 7.77
CA LYS A 223 -4.74 21.74 8.01
C LYS A 223 -4.20 22.39 6.73
N THR A 224 -4.11 21.61 5.65
CA THR A 224 -3.67 22.11 4.33
C THR A 224 -4.80 22.06 3.31
N SER A 225 -4.83 23.02 2.39
CA SER A 225 -5.82 23.03 1.31
C SER A 225 -5.69 21.81 0.40
N THR A 226 -4.47 21.30 0.20
CA THR A 226 -4.20 20.10 -0.62
C THR A 226 -4.80 18.84 0.02
N ASN A 227 -4.63 18.66 1.33
CA ASN A 227 -5.21 17.52 2.03
C ASN A 227 -6.73 17.61 2.10
N LYS A 228 -7.27 18.82 2.31
CA LYS A 228 -8.71 19.08 2.24
C LYS A 228 -9.27 18.67 0.89
N TYR A 229 -8.63 19.11 -0.20
CA TYR A 229 -9.02 18.74 -1.56
C TYR A 229 -8.99 17.24 -1.79
N ALA A 230 -7.95 16.54 -1.32
CA ALA A 230 -7.89 15.08 -1.40
C ALA A 230 -9.09 14.39 -0.74
N CYS A 231 -9.46 14.84 0.47
CA CYS A 231 -10.61 14.31 1.19
C CYS A 231 -11.94 14.68 0.50
N MET A 232 -12.04 15.85 -0.16
CA MET A 232 -13.21 16.24 -0.96
C MET A 232 -13.40 15.30 -2.16
N LEU A 233 -12.35 15.02 -2.93
CA LEU A 233 -12.42 14.07 -4.04
C LEU A 233 -12.81 12.66 -3.55
N ARG A 234 -12.32 12.29 -2.37
CA ARG A 234 -12.68 11.03 -1.73
C ARG A 234 -14.17 10.95 -1.37
N LYS A 235 -14.69 11.98 -0.70
CA LYS A 235 -16.11 12.09 -0.38
C LYS A 235 -16.97 12.00 -1.64
N CYS A 236 -16.62 12.74 -2.69
CA CYS A 236 -17.33 12.70 -3.97
C CYS A 236 -17.34 11.30 -4.58
N THR A 237 -16.20 10.58 -4.54
CA THR A 237 -16.12 9.17 -4.98
C THR A 237 -17.11 8.27 -4.24
N LEU A 238 -17.27 8.50 -2.93
CA LEU A 238 -18.15 7.69 -2.08
C LEU A 238 -19.62 8.00 -2.30
N LEU A 239 -20.00 9.24 -2.61
CA LEU A 239 -21.35 9.58 -3.02
C LEU A 239 -21.80 8.77 -4.24
N TYR A 240 -20.91 8.59 -5.23
CA TYR A 240 -21.20 7.71 -6.36
C TYR A 240 -21.33 6.23 -5.93
N ALA A 241 -20.46 5.75 -5.03
CA ALA A 241 -20.50 4.37 -4.56
C ALA A 241 -21.71 4.05 -3.67
N LEU A 242 -22.33 5.08 -3.09
CA LEU A 242 -23.55 5.02 -2.28
C LEU A 242 -24.84 5.25 -3.09
N ASP A 243 -24.73 5.38 -4.42
CA ASP A 243 -25.83 5.73 -5.34
C ASP A 243 -26.58 7.03 -4.95
N ARG A 244 -25.88 7.97 -4.28
CA ARG A 244 -26.39 9.31 -3.93
C ARG A 244 -26.17 10.28 -5.08
N GLU A 245 -26.91 10.08 -6.18
CA GLU A 245 -26.65 10.74 -7.47
C GLU A 245 -26.77 12.25 -7.41
N GLU A 246 -27.81 12.80 -6.81
CA GLU A 246 -28.03 14.25 -6.75
C GLU A 246 -26.98 14.96 -5.87
N GLU A 247 -26.61 14.33 -4.76
CA GLU A 247 -25.53 14.82 -3.90
C GLU A 247 -24.18 14.74 -4.62
N PHE A 248 -23.94 13.66 -5.38
CA PHE A 248 -22.74 13.54 -6.20
C PHE A 248 -22.67 14.68 -7.21
N LYS A 249 -23.71 14.94 -7.99
CA LYS A 249 -23.73 15.99 -9.03
C LYS A 249 -23.41 17.37 -8.43
N SER A 250 -24.08 17.70 -7.32
CA SER A 250 -23.85 18.96 -6.61
C SER A 250 -22.42 19.08 -6.10
N TYR A 251 -21.94 18.05 -5.38
CA TYR A 251 -20.62 18.07 -4.75
C TYR A 251 -19.47 17.95 -5.76
N TYR A 252 -19.71 17.32 -6.91
CA TYR A 252 -18.78 17.26 -8.02
C TYR A 252 -18.45 18.66 -8.56
N GLN A 253 -19.44 19.56 -8.63
CA GLN A 253 -19.18 20.96 -9.05
C GLN A 253 -18.31 21.71 -8.04
N GLU A 254 -18.43 21.43 -6.75
CA GLU A 254 -17.54 21.97 -5.71
C GLU A 254 -16.09 21.46 -5.90
N CYS A 255 -15.95 20.17 -6.19
CA CYS A 255 -14.64 19.57 -6.48
C CYS A 255 -13.99 20.20 -7.72
N LEU A 256 -14.74 20.48 -8.79
CA LEU A 256 -14.25 21.15 -10.00
C LEU A 256 -13.75 22.56 -9.71
N LYS A 257 -14.52 23.35 -8.96
CA LYS A 257 -14.11 24.70 -8.53
C LYS A 257 -12.83 24.65 -7.69
N ALA A 258 -12.71 23.67 -6.79
CA ALA A 258 -11.49 23.50 -6.01
C ALA A 258 -10.28 23.14 -6.89
N THR A 259 -10.48 22.46 -8.03
CA THR A 259 -9.42 22.08 -8.97
C THR A 259 -8.72 23.31 -9.56
N GLU A 260 -9.43 24.40 -9.81
CA GLU A 260 -8.84 25.64 -10.34
C GLU A 260 -7.69 26.15 -9.44
N LYS A 261 -7.81 25.95 -8.13
CA LYS A 261 -6.80 26.35 -7.15
C LYS A 261 -5.66 25.33 -7.01
N HIS A 262 -5.94 24.03 -7.24
CA HIS A 262 -4.99 22.94 -6.99
C HIS A 262 -4.30 22.43 -8.26
N GLY A 263 -4.71 22.91 -9.43
CA GLY A 263 -4.14 22.52 -10.72
C GLY A 263 -4.27 21.02 -10.99
N GLU A 264 -3.25 20.46 -11.64
CA GLU A 264 -3.25 19.02 -12.00
C GLU A 264 -2.92 18.06 -10.83
N THR A 265 -2.79 18.57 -9.60
CA THR A 265 -2.60 17.70 -8.46
C THR A 265 -3.81 16.77 -8.35
N ARG A 266 -3.56 15.47 -8.11
CA ARG A 266 -4.59 14.42 -8.03
C ARG A 266 -5.44 14.25 -9.30
N ARG A 267 -4.81 14.41 -10.45
CA ARG A 267 -5.46 14.25 -11.78
C ARG A 267 -6.19 12.92 -11.92
N ASN A 268 -5.63 11.83 -11.39
CA ASN A 268 -6.23 10.50 -11.50
C ASN A 268 -7.55 10.41 -10.74
N GLU A 269 -7.61 10.93 -9.51
CA GLU A 269 -8.84 10.97 -8.72
C GLU A 269 -9.90 11.85 -9.36
N LEU A 270 -9.49 12.99 -9.92
CA LEU A 270 -10.39 13.86 -10.65
C LEU A 270 -10.92 13.19 -11.92
N ASN A 271 -10.08 12.50 -12.69
CA ASN A 271 -10.50 11.75 -13.88
C ASN A 271 -11.50 10.66 -13.53
N LYS A 272 -11.32 9.98 -12.40
CA LYS A 272 -12.30 9.03 -11.87
C LYS A 272 -13.66 9.67 -11.65
N LEU A 273 -13.71 10.85 -11.04
CA LEU A 273 -14.97 11.57 -10.84
C LEU A 273 -15.60 12.03 -12.17
N LYS A 274 -14.79 12.46 -13.16
CA LYS A 274 -15.27 12.76 -14.50
C LYS A 274 -15.91 11.56 -15.18
N ILE A 275 -15.28 10.37 -15.05
CA ILE A 275 -15.86 9.11 -15.58
C ILE A 275 -17.23 8.87 -14.94
N TYR A 276 -17.34 8.97 -13.61
CA TYR A 276 -18.61 8.78 -12.91
C TYR A 276 -19.66 9.79 -13.33
N ASN A 277 -19.28 11.06 -13.48
CA ASN A 277 -20.19 12.09 -13.98
C ASN A 277 -20.66 11.79 -15.42
N TYR A 278 -19.79 11.33 -16.31
CA TYR A 278 -20.18 10.90 -17.67
C TYR A 278 -21.14 9.73 -17.64
N ILE A 279 -20.92 8.74 -16.77
CA ILE A 279 -21.82 7.59 -16.61
C ILE A 279 -23.21 8.04 -16.17
N LEU A 280 -23.30 8.88 -15.14
CA LEU A 280 -24.59 9.39 -14.63
C LEU A 280 -25.35 10.25 -15.66
N ASN A 281 -24.63 10.91 -16.55
CA ASN A 281 -25.23 11.68 -17.66
C ASN A 281 -25.38 10.86 -18.96
N GLN A 282 -25.20 9.53 -18.91
CA GLN A 282 -25.30 8.61 -20.05
C GLN A 282 -24.36 8.95 -21.23
N GLN A 283 -23.27 9.67 -20.95
CA GLN A 283 -22.25 10.02 -21.94
C GLN A 283 -21.16 8.93 -22.00
N TYR A 284 -21.58 7.71 -22.36
CA TYR A 284 -20.73 6.53 -22.24
C TYR A 284 -19.49 6.60 -23.14
N ASP A 285 -19.59 7.17 -24.35
CA ASP A 285 -18.42 7.30 -25.24
C ASP A 285 -17.31 8.15 -24.60
N LYS A 286 -17.67 9.23 -23.89
CA LYS A 286 -16.70 10.05 -23.16
C LYS A 286 -16.15 9.33 -21.94
N ALA A 287 -16.99 8.54 -21.27
CA ALA A 287 -16.55 7.73 -20.15
C ALA A 287 -15.53 6.68 -20.59
N HIS A 288 -15.78 5.96 -21.70
CA HIS A 288 -14.85 5.00 -22.30
C HIS A 288 -13.52 5.65 -22.69
N ALA A 289 -13.57 6.73 -23.47
CA ALA A 289 -12.36 7.44 -23.92
C ALA A 289 -11.47 7.88 -22.73
N LEU A 290 -12.07 8.37 -21.65
CA LEU A 290 -11.33 8.76 -20.46
C LEU A 290 -10.83 7.56 -19.68
N ALA A 291 -11.60 6.49 -19.55
CA ALA A 291 -11.19 5.24 -18.91
C ALA A 291 -10.00 4.61 -19.64
N ASP A 292 -10.02 4.58 -20.98
CA ASP A 292 -8.95 4.02 -21.80
C ASP A 292 -7.64 4.81 -21.68
N SER A 293 -7.71 6.10 -21.41
CA SER A 293 -6.53 6.95 -21.14
C SER A 293 -5.88 6.64 -19.76
N THR A 294 -6.54 5.88 -18.90
CA THR A 294 -6.02 5.53 -17.57
C THR A 294 -4.82 4.61 -17.69
N SER A 295 -3.66 5.04 -17.20
CA SER A 295 -2.40 4.30 -17.28
C SER A 295 -2.36 3.06 -16.40
N ILE A 296 -3.16 3.02 -15.34
CA ILE A 296 -3.20 1.94 -14.34
C ILE A 296 -4.18 0.87 -14.83
N LEU A 297 -3.66 -0.27 -15.25
CA LEU A 297 -4.42 -1.33 -15.92
C LEU A 297 -5.65 -1.81 -15.13
N HIS A 298 -5.50 -2.09 -13.84
CA HIS A 298 -6.62 -2.59 -13.05
C HIS A 298 -7.73 -1.53 -12.84
N GLU A 299 -7.37 -0.26 -12.72
CA GLU A 299 -8.35 0.83 -12.65
C GLU A 299 -9.10 0.99 -13.96
N ARG A 300 -8.37 0.96 -15.09
CA ARG A 300 -8.97 1.01 -16.43
C ARG A 300 -9.99 -0.09 -16.62
N ILE A 301 -9.65 -1.34 -16.29
CA ILE A 301 -10.56 -2.48 -16.43
C ILE A 301 -11.78 -2.32 -15.49
N ALA A 302 -11.56 -1.83 -14.27
CA ALA A 302 -12.64 -1.59 -13.31
C ALA A 302 -13.61 -0.49 -13.82
N PHE A 303 -13.10 0.57 -14.44
CA PHE A 303 -13.94 1.60 -15.07
C PHE A 303 -14.73 1.02 -16.25
N GLN A 304 -14.08 0.28 -17.14
CA GLN A 304 -14.75 -0.37 -18.27
C GLN A 304 -15.89 -1.28 -17.80
N ALA A 305 -15.64 -2.11 -16.77
CA ALA A 305 -16.69 -2.97 -16.20
C ALA A 305 -17.90 -2.17 -15.69
N ASN A 306 -17.65 -1.06 -14.98
CA ASN A 306 -18.70 -0.19 -14.47
C ASN A 306 -19.47 0.51 -15.62
N ILE A 307 -18.76 1.03 -16.62
CA ILE A 307 -19.39 1.69 -17.77
C ILE A 307 -20.28 0.70 -18.51
N TYR A 308 -19.76 -0.48 -18.89
CA TYR A 308 -20.54 -1.52 -19.57
C TYR A 308 -21.77 -1.97 -18.77
N ALA A 309 -21.64 -2.09 -17.44
CA ALA A 309 -22.78 -2.44 -16.60
C ALA A 309 -23.89 -1.38 -16.67
N LYS A 310 -23.53 -0.09 -16.63
CA LYS A 310 -24.49 1.02 -16.72
C LYS A 310 -25.06 1.22 -18.14
N GLU A 311 -24.30 0.85 -19.18
CA GLU A 311 -24.78 0.74 -20.57
C GLU A 311 -25.68 -0.48 -20.82
N GLN A 312 -25.90 -1.34 -19.82
CA GLN A 312 -26.60 -2.62 -19.95
C GLN A 312 -25.91 -3.65 -20.88
N LYS A 313 -24.63 -3.45 -21.21
CA LYS A 313 -23.78 -4.38 -21.93
C LYS A 313 -23.21 -5.44 -21.00
N TYR A 314 -24.09 -6.26 -20.43
CA TYR A 314 -23.75 -7.17 -19.32
C TYR A 314 -22.69 -8.21 -19.70
N LYS A 315 -22.64 -8.65 -20.96
CA LYS A 315 -21.61 -9.56 -21.46
C LYS A 315 -20.22 -8.95 -21.37
N ASP A 316 -20.08 -7.71 -21.81
CA ASP A 316 -18.79 -6.99 -21.82
C ASP A 316 -18.37 -6.62 -20.39
N ALA A 317 -19.33 -6.22 -19.57
CA ALA A 317 -19.11 -5.99 -18.12
C ALA A 317 -18.58 -7.26 -17.43
N TYR A 318 -19.19 -8.40 -17.70
CA TYR A 318 -18.76 -9.69 -17.15
C TYR A 318 -17.34 -10.06 -17.59
N GLN A 319 -17.03 -9.90 -18.88
CA GLN A 319 -15.67 -10.14 -19.40
C GLN A 319 -14.63 -9.23 -18.75
N ALA A 320 -14.96 -7.96 -18.56
CA ALA A 320 -14.07 -7.02 -17.86
C ALA A 320 -13.86 -7.43 -16.40
N LEU A 321 -14.91 -7.87 -15.69
CA LEU A 321 -14.80 -8.38 -14.32
C LEU A 321 -13.96 -9.66 -14.24
N GLN A 322 -14.09 -10.59 -15.19
CA GLN A 322 -13.23 -11.77 -15.27
C GLN A 322 -11.75 -11.41 -15.45
N LYS A 323 -11.45 -10.44 -16.34
CA LYS A 323 -10.09 -9.94 -16.52
C LYS A 323 -9.55 -9.29 -15.24
N LEU A 324 -10.38 -8.52 -14.55
CA LEU A 324 -10.01 -7.89 -13.28
C LEU A 324 -9.68 -8.96 -12.22
N GLN A 325 -10.52 -10.00 -12.11
CA GLN A 325 -10.31 -11.11 -11.21
C GLN A 325 -9.01 -11.86 -11.52
N SER A 326 -8.77 -12.23 -12.78
CA SER A 326 -7.54 -12.93 -13.18
C SER A 326 -6.28 -12.10 -12.90
N LEU A 327 -6.35 -10.79 -13.10
CA LEU A 327 -5.25 -9.87 -12.75
C LEU A 327 -5.02 -9.82 -11.24
N GLN A 328 -6.09 -9.82 -10.44
CA GLN A 328 -5.99 -9.85 -8.99
C GLN A 328 -5.38 -11.16 -8.48
N ASP A 329 -5.78 -12.30 -9.05
CA ASP A 329 -5.24 -13.61 -8.70
C ASP A 329 -3.75 -13.71 -9.07
N SER A 330 -3.36 -13.21 -10.24
CA SER A 330 -1.96 -13.14 -10.65
C SER A 330 -1.12 -12.28 -9.72
N LEU A 331 -1.63 -11.14 -9.29
CA LEU A 331 -0.95 -10.27 -8.34
C LEU A 331 -0.81 -10.92 -6.95
N ASN A 332 -1.82 -11.63 -6.49
CA ASN A 332 -1.77 -12.37 -5.23
C ASN A 332 -0.71 -13.49 -5.29
N GLN A 333 -0.65 -14.24 -6.40
CA GLN A 333 0.39 -15.25 -6.62
C GLN A 333 1.79 -14.64 -6.63
N LEU A 334 1.98 -13.49 -7.26
CA LEU A 334 3.26 -12.78 -7.27
C LEU A 334 3.70 -12.35 -5.86
N ILE A 335 2.78 -11.87 -5.04
CA ILE A 335 3.06 -11.51 -3.64
C ILE A 335 3.47 -12.77 -2.86
N GLN A 336 2.71 -13.86 -2.97
CA GLN A 336 3.04 -15.13 -2.30
C GLN A 336 4.40 -15.68 -2.73
N THR A 337 4.68 -15.65 -4.03
CA THR A 337 5.97 -16.11 -4.59
C THR A 337 7.13 -15.25 -4.09
N ALA A 338 6.94 -13.94 -4.03
CA ALA A 338 7.94 -13.02 -3.50
C ALA A 338 8.20 -13.26 -2.00
N ASP A 339 7.16 -13.48 -1.21
CA ASP A 339 7.26 -13.80 0.21
C ASP A 339 8.03 -15.12 0.43
N LEU A 340 7.69 -16.16 -0.34
CA LEU A 340 8.39 -17.45 -0.28
C LEU A 340 9.86 -17.32 -0.69
N SER A 341 10.15 -16.56 -1.74
CA SER A 341 11.53 -16.31 -2.19
C SER A 341 12.32 -15.56 -1.12
N GLU A 342 11.73 -14.54 -0.51
CA GLU A 342 12.36 -13.77 0.57
C GLU A 342 12.62 -14.65 1.81
N LEU A 343 11.64 -15.50 2.16
CA LEU A 343 11.77 -16.46 3.26
C LEU A 343 12.88 -17.48 3.00
N ASN A 344 12.95 -18.01 1.77
CA ASN A 344 14.00 -18.97 1.39
C ASN A 344 15.41 -18.33 1.45
N VAL A 345 15.58 -17.11 0.95
CA VAL A 345 16.85 -16.37 1.06
C VAL A 345 17.22 -16.15 2.52
N ARG A 346 16.25 -15.82 3.38
CA ARG A 346 16.47 -15.62 4.80
C ARG A 346 16.91 -16.94 5.50
N ILE A 347 16.21 -18.04 5.21
CA ILE A 347 16.56 -19.36 5.73
C ILE A 347 17.97 -19.74 5.25
N GLY A 348 18.28 -19.53 3.96
CA GLY A 348 19.62 -19.80 3.41
C GLY A 348 20.70 -18.97 4.09
N ASN A 349 20.47 -17.67 4.30
CA ASN A 349 21.42 -16.80 4.99
C ASN A 349 21.61 -17.20 6.46
N GLU A 350 20.55 -17.60 7.15
CA GLU A 350 20.66 -18.12 8.50
C GLU A 350 21.41 -19.43 8.57
N GLN A 351 21.18 -20.35 7.63
CA GLN A 351 21.94 -21.59 7.51
C GLN A 351 23.42 -21.34 7.24
N LEU A 352 23.75 -20.39 6.34
CA LEU A 352 25.12 -19.98 6.07
C LEU A 352 25.78 -19.37 7.30
N LYS A 353 25.06 -18.50 8.02
CA LYS A 353 25.56 -17.92 9.27
C LYS A 353 25.83 -18.99 10.33
N ARG A 354 24.97 -19.99 10.44
CA ARG A 354 25.18 -21.14 11.35
C ARG A 354 26.37 -22.00 10.94
N LYS A 355 26.52 -22.27 9.62
CA LYS A 355 27.69 -22.99 9.12
C LYS A 355 28.99 -22.21 9.38
N ALA A 356 28.99 -20.91 9.17
CA ALA A 356 30.12 -20.04 9.47
C ALA A 356 30.45 -20.03 10.98
N GLN A 357 29.41 -19.97 11.83
CA GLN A 357 29.58 -20.04 13.29
C GLN A 357 30.07 -21.43 13.74
N ALA A 358 29.54 -22.51 13.13
CA ALA A 358 30.01 -23.87 13.41
C ALA A 358 31.48 -24.06 12.99
N LEU A 359 31.85 -23.57 11.78
CA LEU A 359 33.25 -23.58 11.32
C LEU A 359 34.18 -22.72 12.18
N GLN A 360 33.67 -21.58 12.65
CA GLN A 360 34.44 -20.72 13.57
C GLN A 360 34.61 -21.38 14.93
N LEU A 361 33.57 -22.09 15.41
CA LEU A 361 33.63 -22.90 16.64
C LEU A 361 34.61 -24.06 16.48
N GLU A 362 34.57 -24.76 15.33
CA GLU A 362 35.49 -25.86 15.02
C GLU A 362 36.94 -25.39 14.93
N ASN A 363 37.20 -24.26 14.24
CA ASN A 363 38.51 -23.62 14.21
C ASN A 363 38.96 -23.17 15.61
N THR A 364 38.05 -22.69 16.42
CA THR A 364 38.35 -22.28 17.80
C THR A 364 38.67 -23.49 18.66
N GLN A 365 37.93 -24.59 18.47
CA GLN A 365 38.20 -25.87 19.15
C GLN A 365 39.53 -26.47 18.71
N LEU A 366 39.86 -26.42 17.39
CA LEU A 366 41.17 -26.86 16.85
C LEU A 366 42.35 -26.07 17.42
N ASN A 367 42.18 -24.72 17.49
CA ASN A 367 43.16 -23.85 18.12
C ASN A 367 43.29 -24.10 19.62
N LEU A 368 42.16 -24.36 20.33
CA LEU A 368 42.17 -24.73 21.72
C LEU A 368 42.87 -26.07 21.94
N GLN A 369 42.57 -27.10 21.12
CA GLN A 369 43.27 -28.38 21.15
C GLN A 369 44.75 -28.24 20.90
N LYS A 370 45.15 -27.36 19.95
CA LYS A 370 46.56 -27.08 19.65
C LYS A 370 47.25 -26.40 20.85
N THR A 371 46.59 -25.40 21.45
CA THR A 371 47.11 -24.76 22.66
C THR A 371 47.11 -25.66 23.89
N THR A 372 46.18 -26.59 24.00
CA THR A 372 46.09 -27.58 25.12
C THR A 372 47.17 -28.65 24.99
N LEU A 373 47.50 -29.07 23.75
CA LEU A 373 48.65 -29.93 23.50
C LEU A 373 50.00 -29.26 23.87
N GLU A 374 50.08 -27.95 23.73
CA GLU A 374 51.25 -27.16 24.19
C GLU A 374 51.23 -26.88 25.70
N LEU A 375 50.03 -26.94 26.34
CA LEU A 375 49.85 -26.61 27.77
C LEU A 375 49.51 -27.81 28.68
N GLN A 376 49.66 -29.05 28.20
CA GLN A 376 49.35 -30.30 28.93
C GLN A 376 50.10 -30.50 30.26
N GLN A 377 50.77 -29.46 30.76
CA GLN A 377 51.55 -29.51 32.00
C GLN A 377 50.88 -28.87 33.25
N THR A 378 49.67 -28.41 33.19
CA THR A 378 49.07 -27.80 34.39
C THR A 378 47.65 -28.29 34.68
N LYS A 379 47.45 -28.91 35.81
CA LYS A 379 46.15 -29.47 36.32
C LYS A 379 44.96 -28.48 36.38
N SER A 380 45.20 -27.19 36.38
CA SER A 380 44.18 -26.17 36.41
C SER A 380 43.43 -25.92 35.09
N GLN A 381 43.98 -26.41 33.96
CA GLN A 381 43.40 -26.25 32.66
C GLN A 381 42.28 -27.22 32.35
N VAL A 382 42.30 -28.40 32.94
CA VAL A 382 41.25 -29.44 32.78
C VAL A 382 39.91 -29.01 33.42
N GLU A 383 39.95 -28.23 34.51
CA GLU A 383 38.76 -27.72 35.18
C GLU A 383 38.12 -26.58 34.40
N ILE A 384 38.92 -25.74 33.70
CA ILE A 384 38.46 -24.66 32.81
C ILE A 384 37.84 -25.24 31.54
N GLU A 385 38.43 -26.32 30.98
CA GLU A 385 37.85 -27.04 29.84
C GLU A 385 36.48 -27.65 30.16
N LYS A 386 36.34 -28.20 31.35
CA LYS A 386 35.07 -28.78 31.78
C LYS A 386 33.96 -27.74 31.91
N MET A 387 34.26 -26.57 32.49
CA MET A 387 33.33 -25.48 32.59
C MET A 387 32.96 -24.87 31.20
N ASN A 388 33.91 -24.81 30.26
CA ASN A 388 33.63 -24.34 28.92
C ASN A 388 32.78 -25.30 28.10
N ALA A 389 32.95 -26.62 28.27
CA ALA A 389 32.13 -27.63 27.62
C ALA A 389 30.67 -27.59 28.13
N GLU A 390 30.47 -27.44 29.43
CA GLU A 390 29.11 -27.33 30.04
C GLU A 390 28.42 -26.03 29.63
N ASN A 391 29.14 -24.89 29.50
CA ASN A 391 28.60 -23.65 29.01
C ASN A 391 28.21 -23.69 27.52
N ASN A 392 29.01 -24.38 26.69
CA ASN A 392 28.70 -24.59 25.29
C ASN A 392 27.48 -25.50 25.10
N GLU A 393 27.30 -26.51 25.98
CA GLU A 393 26.11 -27.37 25.97
C GLU A 393 24.84 -26.59 26.38
N LEU A 394 24.95 -25.70 27.36
CA LEU A 394 23.86 -24.80 27.74
C LEU A 394 23.51 -23.82 26.63
N LEU A 395 24.53 -23.27 25.93
CA LEU A 395 24.34 -22.35 24.81
C LEU A 395 23.69 -23.04 23.59
N LEU A 396 24.11 -24.26 23.29
CA LEU A 396 23.53 -25.12 22.27
C LEU A 396 22.05 -25.47 22.59
N LYS A 397 21.78 -25.79 23.85
CA LYS A 397 20.41 -26.09 24.31
C LYS A 397 19.47 -24.90 24.20
N ASN A 398 19.96 -23.69 24.55
CA ASN A 398 19.19 -22.44 24.38
C ASN A 398 18.97 -22.12 22.91
N ARG A 399 20.00 -22.26 22.06
CA ARG A 399 19.85 -22.04 20.61
C ARG A 399 18.90 -23.04 19.95
N ASN A 400 18.94 -24.32 20.35
CA ASN A 400 18.00 -25.30 19.84
C ASN A 400 16.55 -25.00 20.29
N LEU A 401 16.38 -24.42 21.48
CA LEU A 401 15.06 -23.97 21.96
C LEU A 401 14.52 -22.79 21.13
N GLU A 402 15.36 -21.79 20.87
CA GLU A 402 15.01 -20.65 20.01
C GLU A 402 14.65 -21.10 18.58
N LEU A 403 15.38 -22.10 18.08
CA LEU A 403 15.12 -22.69 16.76
C LEU A 403 13.78 -23.43 16.68
N ALA A 404 13.45 -24.18 17.74
CA ALA A 404 12.18 -24.87 17.83
C ALA A 404 11.00 -23.89 17.95
N GLN A 405 11.20 -22.81 18.73
CA GLN A 405 10.20 -21.75 18.85
C GLN A 405 9.98 -21.04 17.53
N PHE A 406 11.04 -20.69 16.81
CA PHE A 406 10.94 -20.03 15.50
C PHE A 406 10.26 -20.91 14.43
N LYS A 407 10.60 -22.21 14.39
CA LYS A 407 9.92 -23.15 13.49
C LYS A 407 8.42 -23.27 13.81
N ALA A 408 8.08 -23.40 15.10
CA ALA A 408 6.69 -23.47 15.52
C ALA A 408 5.90 -22.19 15.22
N GLU A 409 6.55 -21.04 15.33
CA GLU A 409 5.93 -19.75 14.99
C GLU A 409 5.73 -19.59 13.49
N THR A 410 6.71 -20.06 12.69
CA THR A 410 6.62 -20.07 11.22
C THR A 410 5.51 -21.01 10.73
N GLU A 411 5.44 -22.23 11.28
CA GLU A 411 4.38 -23.18 10.95
C GLU A 411 2.98 -22.66 11.38
N ARG A 412 2.92 -21.98 12.51
CA ARG A 412 1.66 -21.38 13.01
C ARG A 412 1.20 -20.22 12.12
N THR A 413 2.13 -19.36 11.70
CA THR A 413 1.82 -18.28 10.73
C THR A 413 1.46 -18.83 9.37
N GLN A 414 2.13 -19.88 8.91
CA GLN A 414 1.82 -20.52 7.63
C GLN A 414 0.45 -21.22 7.66
N SER A 415 0.13 -21.92 8.75
CA SER A 415 -1.19 -22.54 8.93
C SER A 415 -2.31 -21.48 9.05
N LEU A 416 -2.05 -20.34 9.70
CA LEU A 416 -2.97 -19.23 9.78
C LEU A 416 -3.19 -18.55 8.41
N MET A 417 -2.13 -18.42 7.58
CA MET A 417 -2.25 -17.92 6.22
C MET A 417 -3.07 -18.88 5.35
N VAL A 418 -2.77 -20.19 5.41
CA VAL A 418 -3.53 -21.21 4.67
C VAL A 418 -4.99 -21.25 5.11
N ALA A 419 -5.25 -21.16 6.41
CA ALA A 419 -6.61 -21.10 6.93
C ALA A 419 -7.38 -19.86 6.46
N LYS A 420 -6.74 -18.68 6.50
CA LYS A 420 -7.33 -17.43 5.97
C LYS A 420 -7.57 -17.49 4.48
N GLN A 421 -6.65 -18.10 3.74
CA GLN A 421 -6.80 -18.28 2.29
C GLN A 421 -7.96 -19.22 1.98
N ALA A 422 -8.05 -20.36 2.69
CA ALA A 422 -9.16 -21.31 2.53
C ALA A 422 -10.52 -20.68 2.90
N GLU A 423 -10.54 -19.82 3.92
CA GLU A 423 -11.76 -19.09 4.30
C GLU A 423 -12.15 -18.05 3.24
N SER A 424 -11.18 -17.33 2.68
CA SER A 424 -11.39 -16.41 1.58
C SER A 424 -11.87 -17.12 0.30
N GLU A 425 -11.27 -18.25 -0.04
CA GLU A 425 -11.69 -19.08 -1.18
C GLU A 425 -13.11 -19.64 -0.99
N ARG A 426 -13.42 -20.04 0.24
CA ARG A 426 -14.78 -20.51 0.61
C ARG A 426 -15.83 -19.40 0.46
N GLN A 427 -15.52 -18.19 0.93
CA GLN A 427 -16.39 -17.04 0.76
C GLN A 427 -16.55 -16.67 -0.73
N LEU A 428 -15.45 -16.73 -1.49
CA LEU A 428 -15.46 -16.47 -2.92
C LEU A 428 -16.27 -17.55 -3.69
N MET A 429 -16.15 -18.80 -3.29
CA MET A 429 -16.97 -19.90 -3.84
C MET A 429 -18.45 -19.70 -3.57
N ILE A 430 -18.80 -19.35 -2.34
CA ILE A 430 -20.19 -19.05 -1.99
C ILE A 430 -20.72 -17.88 -2.84
N LEU A 431 -19.92 -16.83 -3.01
CA LEU A 431 -20.30 -15.68 -3.84
C LEU A 431 -20.49 -16.07 -5.30
N LYS A 432 -19.59 -16.92 -5.83
CA LYS A 432 -19.72 -17.48 -7.20
C LYS A 432 -20.99 -18.32 -7.35
N PHE A 433 -21.31 -19.17 -6.37
CA PHE A 433 -22.53 -19.96 -6.39
C PHE A 433 -23.79 -19.09 -6.36
N ILE A 434 -23.79 -18.05 -5.51
CA ILE A 434 -24.88 -17.09 -5.46
C ILE A 434 -25.04 -16.36 -6.80
N LEU A 435 -23.92 -15.93 -7.40
CA LEU A 435 -23.93 -15.24 -8.70
C LEU A 435 -24.45 -16.16 -9.81
N ILE A 436 -23.95 -17.40 -9.86
CA ILE A 436 -24.40 -18.42 -10.81
C ILE A 436 -25.91 -18.69 -10.63
N PHE A 437 -26.36 -18.80 -9.39
CA PHE A 437 -27.78 -19.00 -9.09
C PHE A 437 -28.64 -17.84 -9.61
N PHE A 438 -28.20 -16.58 -9.36
CA PHE A 438 -28.90 -15.42 -9.91
C PHE A 438 -28.86 -15.35 -11.44
N CYS A 439 -27.75 -15.73 -12.06
CA CYS A 439 -27.66 -15.84 -13.53
C CYS A 439 -28.63 -16.88 -14.07
N PHE A 440 -28.68 -18.07 -13.48
CA PHE A 440 -29.64 -19.11 -13.88
C PHE A 440 -31.08 -18.65 -13.65
N PHE A 441 -31.35 -17.99 -12.55
CA PHE A 441 -32.68 -17.44 -12.27
C PHE A 441 -33.09 -16.37 -13.29
N ALA A 442 -32.17 -15.47 -13.64
CA ALA A 442 -32.38 -14.45 -14.65
C ALA A 442 -32.63 -15.07 -16.03
N ILE A 443 -31.83 -16.10 -16.40
CA ILE A 443 -32.02 -16.86 -17.67
C ILE A 443 -33.37 -17.58 -17.66
N ALA A 444 -33.72 -18.25 -16.56
CA ALA A 444 -34.98 -18.93 -16.41
C ALA A 444 -36.16 -17.95 -16.51
N LEU A 445 -36.02 -16.79 -15.87
CA LEU A 445 -37.05 -15.75 -15.92
C LEU A 445 -37.20 -15.15 -17.33
N THR A 446 -36.08 -14.89 -18.02
CA THR A 446 -36.11 -14.37 -19.39
C THR A 446 -36.67 -15.42 -20.36
N LEU A 447 -36.30 -16.71 -20.18
CA LEU A 447 -36.86 -17.80 -20.95
C LEU A 447 -38.36 -17.96 -20.68
N TYR A 448 -38.78 -17.90 -19.44
CA TYR A 448 -40.20 -17.92 -19.06
C TYR A 448 -40.97 -16.76 -19.68
N LEU A 449 -40.43 -15.55 -19.60
CA LEU A 449 -41.07 -14.38 -20.22
C LEU A 449 -41.09 -14.47 -21.75
N TYR A 450 -40.03 -15.00 -22.35
CA TYR A 450 -39.98 -15.27 -23.79
C TYR A 450 -41.03 -16.29 -24.20
N LEU A 451 -41.09 -17.44 -23.51
CA LEU A 451 -42.07 -18.49 -23.77
C LEU A 451 -43.51 -18.00 -23.57
N ARG A 452 -43.72 -17.22 -22.52
CA ARG A 452 -45.03 -16.57 -22.25
C ARG A 452 -45.41 -15.61 -23.38
N ARG A 453 -44.47 -14.75 -23.83
CA ARG A 453 -44.70 -13.86 -24.98
C ARG A 453 -44.98 -14.65 -26.27
N LYS A 454 -44.25 -15.73 -26.50
CA LYS A 454 -44.46 -16.61 -27.68
C LYS A 454 -45.84 -17.25 -27.61
N SER A 455 -46.23 -17.76 -26.45
CA SER A 455 -47.55 -18.36 -26.24
C SER A 455 -48.69 -17.34 -26.43
N ILE A 456 -48.47 -16.11 -25.94
CA ILE A 456 -49.45 -15.03 -26.14
C ILE A 456 -49.57 -14.68 -27.63
N ARG A 457 -48.45 -14.57 -28.37
CA ARG A 457 -48.51 -14.34 -29.82
C ARG A 457 -49.21 -15.47 -30.59
N GLN A 458 -48.92 -16.73 -30.22
CA GLN A 458 -49.60 -17.86 -30.83
C GLN A 458 -51.12 -17.89 -30.51
N LEU A 459 -51.48 -17.43 -29.34
CA LEU A 459 -52.92 -17.27 -28.99
C LEU A 459 -53.58 -16.10 -29.76
N GLN A 460 -52.82 -15.01 -29.99
CA GLN A 460 -53.31 -13.91 -30.80
C GLN A 460 -53.46 -14.30 -32.25
N GLU A 461 -52.46 -14.98 -32.85
CA GLU A 461 -52.54 -15.49 -34.22
C GLU A 461 -53.71 -16.48 -34.40
N LYS A 462 -53.92 -17.41 -33.44
CA LYS A 462 -55.07 -18.31 -33.48
C LYS A 462 -56.41 -17.59 -33.32
N ASN A 463 -56.45 -16.54 -32.50
CA ASN A 463 -57.65 -15.74 -32.39
C ASN A 463 -57.96 -14.93 -33.66
N GLU A 464 -56.91 -14.41 -34.33
CA GLU A 464 -57.05 -13.74 -35.64
C GLU A 464 -57.47 -14.71 -36.73
N GLU A 465 -56.90 -15.97 -36.75
CA GLU A 465 -57.35 -17.02 -37.64
C GLU A 465 -58.81 -17.42 -37.39
N LEU A 466 -59.20 -17.54 -36.12
CA LEU A 466 -60.61 -17.85 -35.74
C LEU A 466 -61.58 -16.72 -36.09
N THR A 467 -61.15 -15.45 -35.90
CA THR A 467 -61.95 -14.31 -36.30
C THR A 467 -62.11 -14.25 -37.83
N SER A 468 -60.99 -14.46 -38.56
CA SER A 468 -61.03 -14.48 -40.02
C SER A 468 -61.80 -15.69 -40.64
N ALA A 469 -61.82 -16.82 -39.92
CA ALA A 469 -62.63 -17.95 -40.22
C ALA A 469 -64.12 -17.71 -39.98
N ARG A 470 -64.44 -17.05 -38.88
CA ARG A 470 -65.80 -16.66 -38.56
C ARG A 470 -66.37 -15.65 -39.56
N ASP A 471 -65.58 -14.63 -39.92
CA ASP A 471 -65.98 -13.62 -40.91
C ASP A 471 -66.18 -14.22 -42.29
N ARG A 472 -65.42 -15.27 -42.67
CA ARG A 472 -65.65 -16.03 -43.92
C ARG A 472 -66.88 -16.90 -43.85
N ALA A 473 -67.19 -17.44 -42.66
CA ALA A 473 -68.44 -18.22 -42.49
C ALA A 473 -69.67 -17.31 -42.52
N GLU A 474 -69.64 -16.15 -41.95
CA GLU A 474 -70.67 -15.13 -41.97
C GLU A 474 -70.89 -14.56 -43.42
N GLN A 475 -69.85 -14.48 -44.24
CA GLN A 475 -69.99 -14.11 -45.65
C GLN A 475 -70.57 -15.24 -46.54
N ALA A 476 -70.41 -16.49 -46.10
CA ALA A 476 -71.00 -17.62 -46.82
C ALA A 476 -72.49 -17.84 -46.52
N ASP A 477 -72.97 -17.39 -45.35
CA ASP A 477 -74.38 -17.47 -45.01
C ASP A 477 -75.27 -16.33 -45.61
N ASN A 478 -74.63 -15.34 -46.21
CA ASN A 478 -75.31 -14.19 -46.83
C ASN A 478 -75.28 -14.21 -48.39
N MET A 479 -74.93 -15.39 -48.98
CA MET A 479 -75.17 -15.64 -50.40
C MET A 479 -76.21 -16.76 -50.58
#